data_fcdcf331c74cb57704517438d9e76239
#
_entry.id   fcdcf331c74cb57704517438d9e76239
#
_cell.length_a   1.000
_cell.length_b   1.000
_cell.length_c   1.000
_cell.angle_alpha   90.00
_cell.angle_beta   90.00
_cell.angle_gamma   90.00
#
_symmetry.space_group_name_H-M   'P 1'
#
loop_
_entity.id
_entity.type
_entity.pdbx_description
1 polymer ?
#
loop_
_entity_poly.entity_id
_entity_poly.type
_entity_poly.pdbx_seq_one_letter_code
_entity_poly.pdbx_strand_id
1 'polypeptide(L)'
;MQVVRDEPRVAAVARLATDDGELTVVSTHLSFLAGWNLLQLRRLVQGLAGERRLVVAGDFNLPPDAVVRASRLRPLAAGATFPAHDPVRQIDHLLGRGGVTGTGARVWDLPLSDHRALSVELSLRVSPAG
;
A
#
# COMPACT_ATOMS: atom_id res chain seq x y z
N MET A 1 -8.03 -28.45 -18.06
CA MET A 1 -7.73 -27.05 -17.73
C MET A 1 -8.11 -26.81 -16.26
N GLN A 2 -7.13 -26.60 -15.43
CA GLN A 2 -7.36 -26.33 -14.01
C GLN A 2 -7.73 -24.87 -13.85
N VAL A 3 -8.97 -24.59 -13.47
CA VAL A 3 -9.39 -23.21 -13.15
C VAL A 3 -8.88 -22.90 -11.76
N VAL A 4 -7.87 -22.06 -11.67
CA VAL A 4 -7.40 -21.53 -10.38
C VAL A 4 -8.44 -20.50 -9.92
N ARG A 5 -9.18 -20.82 -8.87
CA ARG A 5 -10.08 -19.88 -8.22
C ARG A 5 -9.28 -19.06 -7.21
N ASP A 6 -9.24 -17.76 -7.43
CA ASP A 6 -8.74 -16.81 -6.43
C ASP A 6 -9.91 -16.33 -5.56
N GLU A 7 -9.60 -15.95 -4.34
CA GLU A 7 -10.58 -15.38 -3.42
C GLU A 7 -10.99 -13.98 -3.86
N PRO A 8 -12.26 -13.58 -3.65
CA PRO A 8 -12.66 -12.19 -3.85
C PRO A 8 -11.83 -11.24 -2.99
N ARG A 9 -11.35 -10.17 -3.58
CA ARG A 9 -10.55 -9.16 -2.88
C ARG A 9 -11.38 -7.92 -2.64
N VAL A 10 -11.18 -7.30 -1.48
CA VAL A 10 -11.86 -6.08 -1.06
C VAL A 10 -10.84 -5.05 -0.60
N ALA A 11 -11.24 -3.80 -0.59
CA ALA A 11 -10.48 -2.72 -0.01
C ALA A 11 -11.32 -2.03 1.06
N ALA A 12 -10.73 -1.82 2.23
CA ALA A 12 -11.31 -1.02 3.30
C ALA A 12 -10.83 0.42 3.16
N VAL A 13 -11.75 1.37 3.17
CA VAL A 13 -11.44 2.80 3.02
C VAL A 13 -11.87 3.53 4.28
N ALA A 14 -10.95 4.31 4.87
CA ALA A 14 -11.23 5.19 5.99
C ALA A 14 -10.83 6.62 5.64
N ARG A 15 -11.67 7.58 6.01
CA ARG A 15 -11.35 9.01 5.95
C ARG A 15 -11.08 9.51 7.35
N LEU A 16 -9.87 10.02 7.57
CA LEU A 16 -9.40 10.48 8.85
C LEU A 16 -9.32 11.99 8.86
N ALA A 17 -9.94 12.62 9.87
CA ALA A 17 -9.72 14.03 10.13
C ALA A 17 -8.40 14.18 10.90
N THR A 18 -7.50 14.99 10.39
CA THR A 18 -6.24 15.35 11.04
C THR A 18 -6.16 16.85 11.24
N ASP A 19 -5.22 17.30 12.07
CA ASP A 19 -5.00 18.75 12.27
C ASP A 19 -4.61 19.47 10.96
N ASP A 20 -4.05 18.75 10.01
CA ASP A 20 -3.62 19.26 8.71
C ASP A 20 -4.60 18.98 7.57
N GLY A 21 -5.80 18.47 7.89
CA GLY A 21 -6.87 18.18 6.95
C GLY A 21 -7.22 16.71 6.86
N GLU A 22 -8.05 16.36 5.89
CA GLU A 22 -8.52 14.99 5.71
C GLU A 22 -7.48 14.11 5.00
N LEU A 23 -7.32 12.90 5.48
CA LEU A 23 -6.49 11.85 4.89
C LEU A 23 -7.34 10.62 4.62
N THR A 24 -7.30 10.13 3.39
CA THR A 24 -7.92 8.85 3.02
C THR A 24 -6.90 7.73 3.12
N VAL A 25 -7.20 6.71 3.91
CA VAL A 25 -6.37 5.53 4.11
C VAL A 25 -7.11 4.32 3.58
N VAL A 26 -6.45 3.55 2.74
CA VAL A 26 -6.99 2.33 2.13
C VAL A 26 -6.13 1.15 2.50
N SER A 27 -6.76 0.08 2.94
CA SER A 27 -6.11 -1.21 3.22
C SER A 27 -6.67 -2.28 2.29
N THR A 28 -5.80 -3.06 1.67
CA THR A 28 -6.19 -4.12 0.76
C THR A 28 -5.18 -5.26 0.73
N HIS A 29 -5.62 -6.41 0.26
CA HIS A 29 -4.79 -7.57 -0.03
C HIS A 29 -5.08 -8.04 -1.45
N LEU A 30 -4.14 -7.85 -2.35
CA LEU A 30 -4.31 -8.18 -3.75
C LEU A 30 -4.00 -9.66 -4.03
N SER A 31 -4.45 -10.13 -5.18
CA SER A 31 -4.21 -11.49 -5.65
C SER A 31 -2.72 -11.81 -5.75
N PHE A 32 -2.38 -13.07 -5.55
CA PHE A 32 -1.04 -13.60 -5.86
C PHE A 32 -0.87 -13.96 -7.34
N LEU A 33 -1.96 -13.95 -8.13
CA LEU A 33 -1.92 -14.29 -9.55
C LEU A 33 -1.28 -13.18 -10.37
N ALA A 34 -0.21 -13.50 -11.07
CA ALA A 34 0.53 -12.55 -11.89
C ALA A 34 -0.36 -11.90 -12.95
N GLY A 35 -0.26 -10.59 -13.10
CA GLY A 35 -1.08 -9.79 -14.01
C GLY A 35 -2.43 -9.40 -13.43
N TRP A 36 -3.10 -10.28 -12.71
CA TRP A 36 -4.37 -9.98 -12.06
C TRP A 36 -4.20 -8.97 -10.93
N ASN A 37 -3.16 -9.13 -10.11
CA ASN A 37 -2.81 -8.18 -9.06
C ASN A 37 -2.51 -6.78 -9.60
N LEU A 38 -1.83 -6.68 -10.73
CA LEU A 38 -1.58 -5.39 -11.41
C LEU A 38 -2.87 -4.72 -11.85
N LEU A 39 -3.78 -5.49 -12.43
CA LEU A 39 -5.09 -4.99 -12.85
C LEU A 39 -5.93 -4.54 -11.66
N GLN A 40 -5.92 -5.31 -10.57
CA GLN A 40 -6.60 -4.96 -9.33
C GLN A 40 -6.07 -3.65 -8.76
N LEU A 41 -4.74 -3.47 -8.72
CA LEU A 41 -4.12 -2.24 -8.22
C LEU A 41 -4.51 -1.03 -9.08
N ARG A 42 -4.45 -1.16 -10.40
CA ARG A 42 -4.86 -0.09 -11.32
C ARG A 42 -6.32 0.30 -11.12
N ARG A 43 -7.21 -0.67 -11.02
CA ARG A 43 -8.65 -0.42 -10.81
C ARG A 43 -8.91 0.26 -9.47
N LEU A 44 -8.22 -0.19 -8.42
CA LEU A 44 -8.33 0.42 -7.09
C LEU A 44 -7.93 1.91 -7.14
N VAL A 45 -6.76 2.22 -7.69
CA VAL A 45 -6.27 3.60 -7.76
C VAL A 45 -7.14 4.47 -8.67
N GLN A 46 -7.66 3.94 -9.76
CA GLN A 46 -8.63 4.65 -10.61
C GLN A 46 -9.90 5.00 -9.84
N GLY A 47 -10.41 4.08 -9.03
CA GLY A 47 -11.57 4.33 -8.18
C GLY A 47 -11.32 5.36 -7.08
N LEU A 48 -10.05 5.63 -6.74
CA LEU A 48 -9.62 6.58 -5.73
C LEU A 48 -9.13 7.92 -6.33
N ALA A 49 -9.36 8.16 -7.61
CA ALA A 49 -8.85 9.33 -8.32
C ALA A 49 -9.29 10.67 -7.70
N GLY A 50 -10.46 10.70 -7.06
CA GLY A 50 -10.99 11.90 -6.38
C GLY A 50 -10.37 12.18 -5.02
N GLU A 51 -9.59 11.25 -4.46
CA GLU A 51 -8.97 11.41 -3.15
C GLU A 51 -7.64 12.16 -3.28
N ARG A 52 -7.58 13.36 -2.76
CA ARG A 52 -6.40 14.24 -2.91
C ARG A 52 -5.22 13.77 -2.07
N ARG A 53 -5.47 13.41 -0.79
CA ARG A 53 -4.48 12.89 0.14
C ARG A 53 -4.79 11.43 0.41
N LEU A 54 -3.94 10.55 -0.07
CA LEU A 54 -4.20 9.14 -0.12
C LEU A 54 -3.00 8.34 0.39
N VAL A 55 -3.29 7.36 1.24
CA VAL A 55 -2.38 6.28 1.60
C VAL A 55 -3.03 4.96 1.23
N VAL A 56 -2.34 4.13 0.48
CA VAL A 56 -2.76 2.76 0.18
C VAL A 56 -1.76 1.80 0.79
N ALA A 57 -2.24 0.89 1.61
CA ALA A 57 -1.42 -0.05 2.38
C ALA A 57 -1.89 -1.48 2.18
N GLY A 58 -0.98 -2.42 2.26
CA GLY A 58 -1.31 -3.83 2.29
C GLY A 58 -0.32 -4.75 1.60
N ASP A 59 -0.69 -6.01 1.54
CA ASP A 59 0.00 -7.04 0.77
C ASP A 59 -0.49 -6.98 -0.68
N PHE A 60 0.39 -6.56 -1.59
CA PHE A 60 0.04 -6.44 -3.00
C PHE A 60 0.56 -7.61 -3.84
N ASN A 61 1.33 -8.51 -3.24
CA ASN A 61 1.98 -9.62 -3.95
C ASN A 61 2.77 -9.16 -5.19
N LEU A 62 3.34 -7.96 -5.12
CA LEU A 62 4.06 -7.30 -6.21
C LEU A 62 5.36 -6.70 -5.69
N PRO A 63 6.43 -6.70 -6.49
CA PRO A 63 7.66 -6.01 -6.14
C PRO A 63 7.51 -4.47 -6.22
N PRO A 64 8.41 -3.69 -5.57
CA PRO A 64 8.28 -2.24 -5.48
C PRO A 64 8.16 -1.50 -6.82
N ASP A 65 8.96 -1.87 -7.81
CA ASP A 65 8.95 -1.22 -9.12
C ASP A 65 7.63 -1.44 -9.88
N ALA A 66 7.04 -2.63 -9.77
CA ALA A 66 5.75 -2.94 -10.38
C ALA A 66 4.61 -2.14 -9.72
N VAL A 67 4.66 -2.01 -8.40
CA VAL A 67 3.66 -1.25 -7.64
C VAL A 67 3.68 0.23 -8.02
N VAL A 68 4.87 0.83 -8.11
CA VAL A 68 5.02 2.24 -8.49
C VAL A 68 4.51 2.48 -9.92
N ARG A 69 4.90 1.62 -10.85
CA ARG A 69 4.46 1.75 -12.25
C ARG A 69 2.95 1.60 -12.42
N ALA A 70 2.34 0.65 -11.71
CA ALA A 70 0.91 0.40 -11.83
C ALA A 70 0.07 1.45 -11.13
N SER A 71 0.49 1.93 -9.96
CA SER A 71 -0.27 2.87 -9.13
C SER A 71 0.04 4.33 -9.41
N ARG A 72 1.24 4.65 -9.83
CA ARG A 72 1.82 6.00 -9.92
C ARG A 72 1.84 6.73 -8.57
N LEU A 73 1.72 5.99 -7.48
CA LEU A 73 1.87 6.50 -6.12
C LEU A 73 3.34 6.43 -5.69
N ARG A 74 3.69 7.22 -4.67
CA ARG A 74 5.05 7.23 -4.13
C ARG A 74 5.18 6.21 -3.01
N PRO A 75 6.29 5.44 -2.94
CA PRO A 75 6.58 4.63 -1.77
C PRO A 75 6.78 5.52 -0.54
N LEU A 76 6.15 5.16 0.57
CA LEU A 76 6.32 5.83 1.86
C LEU A 76 7.28 5.08 2.78
N ALA A 77 7.52 3.80 2.51
CA ALA A 77 8.41 2.94 3.27
C ALA A 77 9.06 1.91 2.36
N ALA A 78 10.27 1.47 2.71
CA ALA A 78 10.97 0.41 2.02
C ALA A 78 11.53 -0.60 3.03
N GLY A 79 11.46 -1.88 2.70
CA GLY A 79 12.01 -2.94 3.52
C GLY A 79 11.46 -4.30 3.11
N ALA A 80 12.30 -5.34 3.16
CA ALA A 80 11.87 -6.70 2.87
C ALA A 80 10.96 -7.22 3.99
N THR A 81 9.82 -7.79 3.63
CA THR A 81 8.78 -8.22 4.56
C THR A 81 8.47 -9.71 4.49
N PHE A 82 8.88 -10.40 3.43
CA PHE A 82 8.51 -11.79 3.19
C PHE A 82 9.69 -12.63 2.68
N PRO A 83 9.80 -13.88 3.10
CA PRO A 83 9.12 -14.49 4.25
C PRO A 83 9.68 -13.98 5.60
N ALA A 84 8.89 -14.07 6.67
CA ALA A 84 9.26 -13.48 7.96
C ALA A 84 10.57 -14.04 8.56
N HIS A 85 10.84 -15.33 8.36
CA HIS A 85 12.05 -15.99 8.92
C HIS A 85 13.35 -15.59 8.20
N ASP A 86 13.25 -15.17 6.92
CA ASP A 86 14.38 -14.71 6.11
C ASP A 86 13.87 -13.77 5.01
N PRO A 87 13.61 -12.49 5.35
CA PRO A 87 12.95 -11.58 4.41
C PRO A 87 13.88 -11.19 3.26
N VAL A 88 13.44 -11.53 2.06
CA VAL A 88 14.18 -11.26 0.80
C VAL A 88 13.34 -10.49 -0.21
N ARG A 89 12.03 -10.34 0.03
CA ARG A 89 11.10 -9.67 -0.88
C ARG A 89 10.27 -8.64 -0.14
N GLN A 90 10.02 -7.51 -0.79
CA GLN A 90 9.03 -6.55 -0.34
C GLN A 90 7.77 -6.72 -1.19
N ILE A 91 6.73 -7.31 -0.61
CA ILE A 91 5.41 -7.48 -1.21
C ILE A 91 4.32 -6.72 -0.44
N ASP A 92 4.66 -6.21 0.73
CA ASP A 92 3.84 -5.33 1.55
C ASP A 92 4.28 -3.89 1.32
N HIS A 93 3.33 -3.00 1.07
CA HIS A 93 3.62 -1.64 0.63
C HIS A 93 2.78 -0.60 1.38
N LEU A 94 3.39 0.56 1.52
CA LEU A 94 2.76 1.80 1.97
C LEU A 94 3.02 2.84 0.89
N LEU A 95 1.97 3.26 0.23
CA LEU A 95 2.04 4.19 -0.92
C LEU A 95 1.24 5.45 -0.61
N GLY A 96 1.66 6.58 -1.16
CA GLY A 96 0.96 7.82 -0.92
C GLY A 96 1.01 8.82 -2.06
N ARG A 97 0.11 9.80 -1.99
CA ARG A 97 0.10 11.00 -2.82
C ARG A 97 -0.52 12.18 -2.08
N GLY A 98 -0.40 13.36 -2.65
CA GLY A 98 -1.10 14.56 -2.17
C GLY A 98 -0.43 15.23 -0.96
N GLY A 99 0.90 15.28 -0.93
CA GLY A 99 1.66 15.90 0.15
C GLY A 99 1.87 15.00 1.36
N VAL A 100 1.51 13.74 1.26
CA VAL A 100 1.83 12.73 2.28
C VAL A 100 3.28 12.31 2.12
N THR A 101 4.04 12.35 3.20
CA THR A 101 5.43 11.88 3.25
C THR A 101 5.63 10.90 4.39
N GLY A 102 6.55 9.95 4.20
CA GLY A 102 6.89 8.95 5.21
C GLY A 102 8.31 9.15 5.74
N THR A 103 8.49 8.96 7.05
CA THR A 103 9.77 8.96 7.71
C THR A 103 9.87 7.84 8.73
N GLY A 104 11.09 7.40 9.07
CA GLY A 104 11.30 6.39 10.10
C GLY A 104 10.71 5.02 9.77
N ALA A 105 10.80 4.60 8.50
CA ALA A 105 10.33 3.29 8.10
C ALA A 105 11.04 2.18 8.87
N ARG A 106 10.28 1.20 9.38
CA ARG A 106 10.80 0.05 10.13
C ARG A 106 10.11 -1.22 9.71
N VAL A 107 10.87 -2.30 9.71
CA VAL A 107 10.37 -3.68 9.53
C VAL A 107 10.42 -4.38 10.88
N TRP A 108 9.31 -5.01 11.26
CA TRP A 108 9.15 -5.65 12.57
C TRP A 108 8.96 -7.14 12.40
N ASP A 109 9.75 -7.92 13.11
CA ASP A 109 9.55 -9.36 13.22
C ASP A 109 8.55 -9.64 14.36
N LEU A 110 7.30 -9.88 13.97
CA LEU A 110 6.23 -10.19 14.92
C LEU A 110 5.84 -11.66 14.79
N PRO A 111 5.68 -12.39 15.90
CA PRO A 111 5.39 -13.84 15.87
C PRO A 111 3.91 -14.13 15.55
N LEU A 112 3.31 -13.37 14.64
CA LEU A 112 1.88 -13.43 14.33
C LEU A 112 1.60 -13.77 12.86
N SER A 113 2.62 -13.75 12.00
CA SER A 113 2.42 -13.86 10.56
C SER A 113 3.66 -14.44 9.89
N ASP A 114 3.50 -14.97 8.68
CA ASP A 114 4.58 -15.31 7.76
C ASP A 114 5.16 -14.09 7.03
N HIS A 115 4.58 -12.89 7.26
CA HIS A 115 5.12 -11.60 6.85
C HIS A 115 5.68 -10.85 8.06
N ARG A 116 6.68 -10.01 7.83
CA ARG A 116 7.06 -8.98 8.79
C ARG A 116 6.17 -7.76 8.62
N ALA A 117 5.92 -7.03 9.70
CA ALA A 117 5.17 -5.78 9.64
C ALA A 117 6.04 -4.64 9.13
N LEU A 118 5.47 -3.76 8.32
CA LEU A 118 6.11 -2.56 7.82
C LEU A 118 5.39 -1.34 8.40
N SER A 119 6.13 -0.46 9.04
CA SER A 119 5.59 0.77 9.62
C SER A 119 6.31 2.01 9.14
N VAL A 120 5.62 3.13 9.17
CA VAL A 120 6.15 4.44 8.80
C VAL A 120 5.43 5.54 9.57
N GLU A 121 6.13 6.61 9.90
CA GLU A 121 5.51 7.84 10.38
C GLU A 121 5.12 8.71 9.20
N LEU A 122 3.89 9.19 9.19
CA LEU A 122 3.36 10.04 8.14
C LEU A 122 3.35 11.49 8.54
N SER A 123 3.74 12.35 7.61
CA SER A 123 3.55 13.79 7.70
C SER A 123 2.68 14.27 6.54
N LEU A 124 1.77 15.18 6.83
CA LEU A 124 0.95 15.82 5.83
C LEU A 124 1.46 17.23 5.59
N ARG A 125 1.77 17.55 4.34
CA ARG A 125 2.11 18.91 3.95
C ARG A 125 0.82 19.71 3.81
N VAL A 126 0.70 20.80 4.54
CA VAL A 126 -0.36 21.77 4.33
C VAL A 126 -0.13 22.41 2.97
N SER A 127 -1.14 22.32 2.08
CA SER A 127 -1.07 23.05 0.82
C SER A 127 -1.03 24.53 1.13
N PRO A 128 -0.07 25.30 0.59
CA PRO A 128 -0.11 26.74 0.76
C PRO A 128 -1.43 27.27 0.22
N ALA A 129 -2.09 28.13 1.01
CA ALA A 129 -3.30 28.83 0.59
C ALA A 129 -2.91 29.70 -0.61
N GLY A 130 -3.38 29.30 -1.76
CA GLY A 130 -3.11 30.03 -3.00
C GLY A 130 -4.39 30.25 -3.75
#